data_c98143f7dcad51b0a21c3f31469d8e59
#
_entry.id   c98143f7dcad51b0a21c3f31469d8e59
#
_cell.length_a   1.000
_cell.length_b   1.000
_cell.length_c   1.000
_cell.angle_alpha   90.00
_cell.angle_beta   90.00
_cell.angle_gamma   90.00
#
_symmetry.space_group_name_H-M   'P 1'
#
loop_
_entity.id
_entity.type
_entity.pdbx_description
1 polymer ?
#
loop_
_entity_poly.entity_id
_entity_poly.type
_entity_poly.pdbx_seq_one_letter_code
_entity_poly.pdbx_strand_id
1 'polypeptide(L)'
;MEYSEEFLDKIRSVDLLTYLQHTSPSELIARGRRSYSLRSHNSLKISNGKWYWFSRGFGGVSALDYLTKVENMSFADAVNVIKDLAPVYISRKKGISDEHIQAAFELPMKNNNNKRVIAYLLARGVDCEIINHSIKHGILYEDYEHHNAIFVGKDASGNAAYAFARSTLSRSDFKIELSGSDARYSFFIGDPATGNLSIFESAIDALSYASLEKLAGKNWRLGSYLSLGGIGFPKNEPGEITKPASFEDLPVALKGYMSRFPVNSINICYDNDNAGRCAAKSLEIALSALGMNCTIKHPEKGKDYNEQLLAVKLDQKAINFSIV
;
A
#
# COMPACT_ATOMS: atom_id res chain seq x y z
N MET A 1 7.68 -24.59 -33.87
CA MET A 1 8.20 -25.40 -32.75
C MET A 1 7.14 -25.36 -31.66
N GLU A 2 6.64 -26.51 -31.27
CA GLU A 2 5.73 -26.63 -30.12
C GLU A 2 6.60 -26.76 -28.85
N TYR A 3 6.46 -25.84 -27.92
CA TYR A 3 7.14 -25.92 -26.64
C TYR A 3 6.26 -26.71 -25.67
N SER A 4 6.85 -27.60 -24.85
CA SER A 4 6.09 -28.24 -23.77
C SER A 4 5.64 -27.24 -22.71
N GLU A 5 4.50 -27.50 -22.07
CA GLU A 5 3.96 -26.65 -21.02
C GLU A 5 4.94 -26.49 -19.85
N GLU A 6 5.58 -27.58 -19.43
CA GLU A 6 6.63 -27.56 -18.40
C GLU A 6 7.82 -26.66 -18.76
N PHE A 7 8.21 -26.63 -20.02
CA PHE A 7 9.27 -25.74 -20.49
C PHE A 7 8.80 -24.27 -20.45
N LEU A 8 7.59 -23.97 -20.91
CA LEU A 8 7.03 -22.62 -20.86
C LEU A 8 6.85 -22.11 -19.44
N ASP A 9 6.48 -22.96 -18.49
CA ASP A 9 6.38 -22.57 -17.08
C ASP A 9 7.75 -22.20 -16.49
N LYS A 10 8.81 -22.91 -16.88
CA LYS A 10 10.18 -22.53 -16.52
C LYS A 10 10.56 -21.18 -17.10
N ILE A 11 10.21 -20.88 -18.33
CA ILE A 11 10.46 -19.58 -18.98
C ILE A 11 9.66 -18.47 -18.28
N ARG A 12 8.38 -18.69 -18.00
CA ARG A 12 7.50 -17.72 -17.32
C ARG A 12 7.91 -17.46 -15.86
N SER A 13 8.64 -18.41 -15.25
CA SER A 13 9.10 -18.23 -13.87
C SER A 13 10.23 -17.20 -13.72
N VAL A 14 10.90 -16.83 -14.80
CA VAL A 14 11.98 -15.82 -14.76
C VAL A 14 11.37 -14.43 -14.65
N ASP A 15 11.57 -13.78 -13.51
CA ASP A 15 11.09 -12.42 -13.29
C ASP A 15 11.98 -11.37 -13.99
N LEU A 16 11.39 -10.17 -14.24
CA LEU A 16 12.06 -9.10 -14.98
C LEU A 16 13.32 -8.58 -14.28
N LEU A 17 13.31 -8.50 -12.94
CA LEU A 17 14.48 -8.01 -12.20
C LEU A 17 15.68 -8.93 -12.39
N THR A 18 15.47 -10.24 -12.23
CA THR A 18 16.51 -11.25 -12.45
C THR A 18 17.04 -11.22 -13.87
N TYR A 19 16.14 -11.11 -14.86
CA TYR A 19 16.53 -10.98 -16.26
C TYR A 19 17.45 -9.76 -16.48
N LEU A 20 17.02 -8.57 -16.06
CA LEU A 20 17.78 -7.34 -16.26
C LEU A 20 19.08 -7.28 -15.46
N GLN A 21 19.12 -7.89 -14.28
CA GLN A 21 20.37 -8.01 -13.51
C GLN A 21 21.46 -8.80 -14.27
N HIS A 22 21.06 -9.73 -15.13
CA HIS A 22 21.99 -10.53 -15.94
C HIS A 22 22.30 -9.91 -17.30
N THR A 23 21.31 -9.31 -17.95
CA THR A 23 21.45 -8.83 -19.33
C THR A 23 21.76 -7.35 -19.43
N SER A 24 21.22 -6.52 -18.56
CA SER A 24 21.31 -5.05 -18.66
C SER A 24 21.25 -4.39 -17.27
N PRO A 25 22.20 -4.70 -16.36
CA PRO A 25 22.17 -4.18 -14.99
C PRO A 25 22.23 -2.64 -14.93
N SER A 26 22.81 -1.98 -15.93
CA SER A 26 22.86 -0.51 -16.03
C SER A 26 21.50 0.15 -16.27
N GLU A 27 20.51 -0.59 -16.76
CA GLU A 27 19.13 -0.11 -16.91
C GLU A 27 18.41 0.03 -15.57
N LEU A 28 18.84 -0.70 -14.55
CA LEU A 28 18.18 -0.72 -13.26
C LEU A 28 18.56 0.49 -12.41
N ILE A 29 17.57 1.28 -12.02
CA ILE A 29 17.70 2.38 -11.06
C ILE A 29 16.99 1.96 -9.79
N ALA A 30 17.74 1.72 -8.71
CA ALA A 30 17.16 1.42 -7.40
C ALA A 30 16.30 2.59 -6.91
N ARG A 31 15.08 2.30 -6.48
CA ARG A 31 14.11 3.26 -5.91
C ARG A 31 13.76 2.92 -4.46
N GLY A 32 14.31 1.84 -3.97
CA GLY A 32 14.15 1.26 -2.65
C GLY A 32 14.76 -0.14 -2.63
N ARG A 33 14.68 -0.83 -1.49
CA ARG A 33 15.40 -2.11 -1.29
C ARG A 33 14.98 -3.24 -2.25
N ARG A 34 13.72 -3.22 -2.75
CA ARG A 34 13.19 -4.19 -3.72
C ARG A 34 12.36 -3.53 -4.81
N SER A 35 12.52 -2.23 -5.02
CA SER A 35 11.83 -1.48 -6.04
C SER A 35 12.85 -0.84 -6.96
N TYR A 36 12.63 -1.01 -8.26
CA TYR A 36 13.49 -0.49 -9.31
C TYR A 36 12.65 0.23 -10.36
N SER A 37 13.26 1.18 -11.06
CA SER A 37 12.74 1.71 -12.32
C SER A 37 13.77 1.47 -13.41
N LEU A 38 13.36 1.58 -14.68
CA LEU A 38 14.29 1.50 -15.77
C LEU A 38 14.80 2.89 -16.14
N ARG A 39 16.05 2.98 -16.57
CA ARG A 39 16.65 4.21 -17.08
C ARG A 39 15.94 4.67 -18.35
N SER A 40 15.69 3.76 -19.27
CA SER A 40 14.96 3.98 -20.52
C SER A 40 13.47 4.29 -20.31
N HIS A 41 12.86 3.72 -19.26
CA HIS A 41 11.42 3.81 -18.95
C HIS A 41 11.18 4.13 -17.48
N ASN A 42 11.43 5.37 -17.08
CA ASN A 42 11.39 5.79 -15.66
C ASN A 42 10.03 5.55 -14.96
N SER A 43 8.92 5.53 -15.71
CA SER A 43 7.58 5.20 -15.19
C SER A 43 7.29 3.70 -15.14
N LEU A 44 8.17 2.84 -15.65
CA LEU A 44 8.09 1.40 -15.45
C LEU A 44 8.73 1.07 -14.09
N LYS A 45 7.97 0.42 -13.21
CA LYS A 45 8.41 0.02 -11.88
C LYS A 45 8.44 -1.50 -11.77
N ILE A 46 9.50 -2.00 -11.14
CA ILE A 46 9.67 -3.41 -10.83
C ILE A 46 9.65 -3.56 -9.31
N SER A 47 8.81 -4.43 -8.78
CA SER A 47 8.71 -4.71 -7.35
C SER A 47 8.08 -6.08 -7.11
N ASN A 48 8.57 -6.81 -6.11
CA ASN A 48 8.02 -8.12 -5.70
C ASN A 48 7.82 -9.11 -6.86
N GLY A 49 8.81 -9.22 -7.76
CA GLY A 49 8.74 -10.13 -8.90
C GLY A 49 7.76 -9.72 -10.00
N LYS A 50 7.14 -8.55 -9.90
CA LYS A 50 6.20 -8.00 -10.89
C LYS A 50 6.71 -6.67 -11.41
N TRP A 51 6.23 -6.27 -12.57
CA TRP A 51 6.51 -4.95 -13.13
C TRP A 51 5.23 -4.30 -13.65
N TYR A 52 5.21 -2.96 -13.65
CA TYR A 52 4.09 -2.18 -14.17
C TYR A 52 4.59 -0.87 -14.80
N TRP A 53 4.11 -0.57 -15.99
CA TRP A 53 4.43 0.65 -16.72
C TRP A 53 3.33 1.68 -16.57
N PHE A 54 3.47 2.56 -15.58
CA PHE A 54 2.42 3.49 -15.16
C PHE A 54 1.95 4.43 -16.29
N SER A 55 2.86 4.95 -17.11
CA SER A 55 2.48 5.85 -18.22
C SER A 55 1.77 5.14 -19.38
N ARG A 56 1.84 3.82 -19.46
CA ARG A 56 1.22 3.01 -20.52
C ARG A 56 0.04 2.17 -20.02
N GLY A 57 -0.11 2.04 -18.68
CA GLY A 57 -1.27 1.36 -18.08
C GLY A 57 -1.25 -0.17 -18.15
N PHE A 58 -0.09 -0.81 -18.38
CA PHE A 58 0.01 -2.26 -18.41
C PHE A 58 1.27 -2.77 -17.68
N GLY A 59 1.30 -4.08 -17.41
CA GLY A 59 2.42 -4.72 -16.72
C GLY A 59 2.49 -6.23 -16.94
N GLY A 60 3.30 -6.90 -16.13
CA GLY A 60 3.48 -8.33 -16.20
C GLY A 60 4.17 -8.90 -14.96
N VAL A 61 4.29 -10.24 -14.96
CA VAL A 61 4.88 -11.00 -13.84
C VAL A 61 6.20 -11.67 -14.22
N SER A 62 6.59 -11.62 -15.49
CA SER A 62 7.76 -12.32 -16.02
C SER A 62 8.60 -11.44 -16.94
N ALA A 63 9.84 -11.86 -17.19
CA ALA A 63 10.67 -11.29 -18.24
C ALA A 63 10.07 -11.52 -19.63
N LEU A 64 9.37 -12.64 -19.83
CA LEU A 64 8.68 -12.95 -21.08
C LEU A 64 7.60 -11.90 -21.41
N ASP A 65 6.83 -11.48 -20.40
CA ASP A 65 5.85 -10.39 -20.57
C ASP A 65 6.51 -9.07 -20.98
N TYR A 66 7.67 -8.77 -20.40
CA TYR A 66 8.41 -7.55 -20.71
C TYR A 66 8.94 -7.57 -22.15
N LEU A 67 9.61 -8.64 -22.54
CA LEU A 67 10.18 -8.76 -23.89
C LEU A 67 9.10 -8.71 -24.97
N THR A 68 7.96 -9.33 -24.74
CA THR A 68 6.87 -9.33 -25.73
C THR A 68 6.06 -8.03 -25.74
N LYS A 69 5.77 -7.44 -24.58
CA LYS A 69 4.86 -6.26 -24.46
C LYS A 69 5.59 -4.92 -24.55
N VAL A 70 6.85 -4.85 -24.11
CA VAL A 70 7.63 -3.60 -24.04
C VAL A 70 8.65 -3.53 -25.17
N GLU A 71 9.43 -4.62 -25.35
CA GLU A 71 10.46 -4.69 -26.40
C GLU A 71 9.89 -5.14 -27.76
N ASN A 72 8.59 -5.48 -27.84
CA ASN A 72 7.90 -5.94 -29.04
C ASN A 72 8.56 -7.16 -29.71
N MET A 73 9.25 -8.01 -28.96
CA MET A 73 9.84 -9.23 -29.47
C MET A 73 8.76 -10.26 -29.81
N SER A 74 9.01 -11.08 -30.83
CA SER A 74 8.15 -12.24 -31.05
C SER A 74 8.23 -13.20 -29.86
N PHE A 75 7.14 -13.95 -29.59
CA PHE A 75 7.12 -14.92 -28.51
C PHE A 75 8.30 -15.93 -28.61
N ALA A 76 8.60 -16.42 -29.81
CA ALA A 76 9.68 -17.35 -30.04
C ALA A 76 11.07 -16.76 -29.73
N ASP A 77 11.30 -15.50 -30.13
CA ASP A 77 12.56 -14.80 -29.85
C ASP A 77 12.72 -14.53 -28.36
N ALA A 78 11.66 -14.07 -27.69
CA ALA A 78 11.67 -13.84 -26.25
C ALA A 78 11.95 -15.12 -25.45
N VAL A 79 11.34 -16.26 -25.85
CA VAL A 79 11.64 -17.58 -25.28
C VAL A 79 13.11 -17.95 -25.50
N ASN A 80 13.65 -17.74 -26.68
CA ASN A 80 15.05 -18.04 -26.99
C ASN A 80 16.03 -17.21 -26.15
N VAL A 81 15.71 -15.94 -25.86
CA VAL A 81 16.51 -15.07 -25.01
C VAL A 81 16.52 -15.54 -23.55
N ILE A 82 15.38 -16.03 -23.05
CA ILE A 82 15.23 -16.40 -21.63
C ILE A 82 15.70 -17.84 -21.35
N LYS A 83 15.66 -18.74 -22.33
CA LYS A 83 15.90 -20.19 -22.11
C LYS A 83 17.20 -20.52 -21.40
N ASP A 84 18.27 -19.74 -21.66
CA ASP A 84 19.59 -19.95 -21.09
C ASP A 84 19.69 -19.46 -19.62
N LEU A 85 18.78 -18.55 -19.22
CA LEU A 85 18.69 -18.04 -17.85
C LEU A 85 17.80 -18.90 -16.95
N ALA A 86 16.81 -19.58 -17.51
CA ALA A 86 15.85 -20.39 -16.76
C ALA A 86 16.49 -21.48 -15.87
N PRO A 87 17.51 -22.25 -16.30
CA PRO A 87 18.20 -23.22 -15.45
C PRO A 87 18.93 -22.56 -14.28
N VAL A 88 19.59 -21.43 -14.51
CA VAL A 88 20.33 -20.66 -13.49
C VAL A 88 19.36 -20.12 -12.44
N TYR A 89 18.19 -19.62 -12.87
CA TYR A 89 17.15 -19.13 -11.99
C TYR A 89 16.57 -20.24 -11.09
N ILE A 90 16.26 -21.40 -11.67
CA ILE A 90 15.71 -22.56 -10.96
C ILE A 90 16.73 -23.13 -9.97
N SER A 91 18.03 -23.19 -10.34
CA SER A 91 19.10 -23.61 -9.42
C SER A 91 19.25 -22.64 -8.25
N ARG A 92 19.13 -21.34 -8.47
CA ARG A 92 19.11 -20.35 -7.38
C ARG A 92 17.87 -20.47 -6.49
N LYS A 93 16.67 -20.69 -7.06
CA LYS A 93 15.46 -20.94 -6.27
C LYS A 93 15.50 -22.24 -5.47
N LYS A 94 16.14 -23.29 -5.97
CA LYS A 94 16.32 -24.57 -5.23
C LYS A 94 17.42 -24.51 -4.16
N GLY A 95 18.40 -23.62 -4.30
CA GLY A 95 19.46 -23.41 -3.32
C GLY A 95 19.15 -22.36 -2.27
N ILE A 96 18.12 -21.57 -2.52
CA ILE A 96 17.46 -20.72 -1.54
C ILE A 96 16.27 -21.55 -1.03
N SER A 97 16.52 -22.43 -0.04
CA SER A 97 15.45 -22.78 0.89
C SER A 97 14.73 -21.47 1.22
N ASP A 98 13.40 -21.49 1.34
CA ASP A 98 12.57 -20.36 1.82
C ASP A 98 12.91 -19.95 3.28
N GLU A 99 14.15 -19.94 3.64
CA GLU A 99 14.66 -18.97 4.58
C GLU A 99 14.61 -17.62 3.84
N HIS A 100 13.41 -17.00 3.89
CA HIS A 100 13.35 -15.57 3.85
C HIS A 100 14.46 -15.08 4.78
N ILE A 101 15.58 -14.61 4.24
CA ILE A 101 16.36 -13.60 4.93
C ILE A 101 15.41 -12.40 4.96
N GLN A 102 14.48 -12.44 5.92
CA GLN A 102 13.71 -11.28 6.31
C GLN A 102 14.79 -10.28 6.69
N ALA A 103 14.96 -9.31 5.82
CA ALA A 103 15.76 -8.17 6.17
C ALA A 103 15.22 -7.70 7.51
N ALA A 104 16.09 -7.65 8.52
CA ALA A 104 15.71 -7.20 9.83
C ALA A 104 14.95 -5.90 9.66
N PHE A 105 13.73 -5.85 10.23
CA PHE A 105 12.92 -4.65 10.19
C PHE A 105 13.60 -3.60 11.06
N GLU A 106 14.05 -2.53 10.45
CA GLU A 106 14.69 -1.41 11.14
C GLU A 106 13.96 -0.12 10.79
N LEU A 107 13.60 0.61 11.84
CA LEU A 107 13.05 1.94 11.68
C LEU A 107 14.15 2.94 11.30
N PRO A 108 13.88 3.90 10.38
CA PRO A 108 14.77 5.04 10.17
C PRO A 108 15.01 5.80 11.46
N MET A 109 16.22 6.33 11.62
CA MET A 109 16.57 7.14 12.76
C MET A 109 15.60 8.32 12.91
N LYS A 110 15.11 8.53 14.12
CA LYS A 110 14.20 9.66 14.44
C LYS A 110 14.96 10.97 14.40
N ASN A 111 14.35 11.98 13.81
CA ASN A 111 14.84 13.35 13.93
C ASN A 111 14.65 13.88 15.37
N ASN A 112 15.44 14.89 15.75
CA ASN A 112 15.35 15.55 17.05
C ASN A 112 14.01 16.27 17.31
N ASN A 113 13.25 16.50 16.27
CA ASN A 113 11.91 17.11 16.33
C ASN A 113 11.04 16.61 15.16
N ASN A 114 9.73 16.94 15.20
CA ASN A 114 8.76 16.52 14.18
C ASN A 114 8.16 17.74 13.44
N LYS A 115 8.88 18.86 13.35
CA LYS A 115 8.32 20.13 12.85
C LYS A 115 7.82 20.03 11.42
N ARG A 116 8.56 19.37 10.52
CA ARG A 116 8.16 19.22 9.10
C ARG A 116 6.95 18.29 8.96
N VAL A 117 6.93 17.18 9.68
CA VAL A 117 5.80 16.26 9.69
C VAL A 117 4.54 16.93 10.25
N ILE A 118 4.66 17.68 11.33
CA ILE A 118 3.54 18.44 11.89
C ILE A 118 3.04 19.46 10.86
N ALA A 119 3.94 20.29 10.30
CA ALA A 119 3.57 21.30 9.29
C ALA A 119 2.93 20.66 8.05
N TYR A 120 3.47 19.53 7.57
CA TYR A 120 2.96 18.78 6.43
C TYR A 120 1.51 18.28 6.68
N LEU A 121 1.26 17.68 7.84
CA LEU A 121 -0.08 17.15 8.15
C LEU A 121 -1.08 18.26 8.48
N LEU A 122 -0.66 19.34 9.13
CA LEU A 122 -1.49 20.55 9.33
C LEU A 122 -1.89 21.18 8.00
N ALA A 123 -0.96 21.27 7.03
CA ALA A 123 -1.25 21.77 5.67
C ALA A 123 -2.27 20.87 4.93
N ARG A 124 -2.32 19.57 5.27
CA ARG A 124 -3.34 18.61 4.80
C ARG A 124 -4.63 18.63 5.63
N GLY A 125 -4.75 19.57 6.56
CA GLY A 125 -5.95 19.75 7.35
C GLY A 125 -6.09 18.83 8.56
N VAL A 126 -5.18 17.88 8.78
CA VAL A 126 -5.24 16.97 9.93
C VAL A 126 -5.22 17.75 11.24
N ASP A 127 -6.04 17.35 12.20
CA ASP A 127 -6.16 18.05 13.49
C ASP A 127 -4.88 17.89 14.33
N CYS A 128 -4.46 18.98 14.95
CA CYS A 128 -3.22 19.03 15.74
C CYS A 128 -3.23 18.04 16.91
N GLU A 129 -4.37 17.81 17.55
CA GLU A 129 -4.51 16.85 18.64
C GLU A 129 -4.23 15.40 18.15
N ILE A 130 -4.74 15.05 16.96
CA ILE A 130 -4.56 13.73 16.36
C ILE A 130 -3.08 13.52 15.96
N ILE A 131 -2.45 14.55 15.38
CA ILE A 131 -1.02 14.53 15.07
C ILE A 131 -0.19 14.32 16.34
N ASN A 132 -0.43 15.12 17.37
CA ASN A 132 0.30 15.05 18.62
C ASN A 132 0.06 13.71 19.35
N HIS A 133 -1.16 13.19 19.31
CA HIS A 133 -1.46 11.85 19.82
C HIS A 133 -0.62 10.79 19.11
N SER A 134 -0.58 10.80 17.78
CA SER A 134 0.19 9.84 16.98
C SER A 134 1.69 9.90 17.28
N ILE A 135 2.23 11.11 17.43
CA ILE A 135 3.65 11.33 17.81
C ILE A 135 3.91 10.81 19.22
N LYS A 136 3.07 11.18 20.20
CA LYS A 136 3.20 10.75 21.59
C LYS A 136 3.19 9.24 21.75
N HIS A 137 2.37 8.54 20.96
CA HIS A 137 2.29 7.07 20.97
C HIS A 137 3.35 6.39 20.12
N GLY A 138 4.24 7.16 19.48
CA GLY A 138 5.33 6.63 18.65
C GLY A 138 4.86 5.89 17.42
N ILE A 139 3.66 6.20 16.89
CA ILE A 139 3.13 5.68 15.64
C ILE A 139 3.29 6.65 14.47
N LEU A 140 3.85 7.84 14.74
CA LEU A 140 4.22 8.86 13.75
C LEU A 140 5.46 9.59 14.20
N TYR A 141 6.43 9.76 13.30
CA TYR A 141 7.60 10.63 13.57
C TYR A 141 8.23 11.10 12.26
N GLU A 142 9.17 12.06 12.38
CA GLU A 142 10.00 12.55 11.29
C GLU A 142 11.32 11.78 11.24
N ASP A 143 11.73 11.24 10.07
CA ASP A 143 13.04 10.65 9.94
C ASP A 143 14.14 11.71 9.87
N TYR A 144 15.34 11.35 10.32
CA TYR A 144 16.48 12.25 10.40
C TYR A 144 17.06 12.58 9.02
N GLU A 145 17.13 11.60 8.14
CA GLU A 145 17.89 11.71 6.89
C GLU A 145 17.14 12.50 5.81
N HIS A 146 15.84 12.22 5.64
CA HIS A 146 15.05 12.78 4.54
C HIS A 146 13.87 13.63 5.02
N HIS A 147 13.66 13.72 6.32
CA HIS A 147 12.51 14.40 6.94
C HIS A 147 11.14 13.89 6.44
N ASN A 148 11.07 12.62 6.11
CA ASN A 148 9.81 11.98 5.74
C ASN A 148 8.92 11.78 6.97
N ALA A 149 7.62 11.71 6.75
CA ALA A 149 6.67 11.22 7.73
C ALA A 149 6.73 9.69 7.77
N ILE A 150 7.08 9.13 8.92
CA ILE A 150 7.13 7.69 9.15
C ILE A 150 5.90 7.27 9.96
N PHE A 151 5.00 6.51 9.33
CA PHE A 151 3.82 5.92 9.94
C PHE A 151 4.15 4.52 10.40
N VAL A 152 4.05 4.26 11.69
CA VAL A 152 4.49 3.01 12.34
C VAL A 152 3.30 2.19 12.78
N GLY A 153 3.33 0.91 12.45
CA GLY A 153 2.44 -0.10 13.01
C GLY A 153 3.16 -0.94 14.08
N LYS A 154 2.44 -1.32 15.11
CA LYS A 154 2.97 -2.03 16.28
C LYS A 154 2.41 -3.42 16.42
N ASP A 155 3.25 -4.36 16.87
CA ASP A 155 2.83 -5.71 17.25
C ASP A 155 2.05 -5.73 18.59
N ALA A 156 1.64 -6.91 19.02
CA ALA A 156 0.91 -7.09 20.27
C ALA A 156 1.75 -6.74 21.52
N SER A 157 3.08 -6.75 21.41
CA SER A 157 4.01 -6.36 22.49
C SER A 157 4.30 -4.85 22.50
N GLY A 158 3.75 -4.09 21.53
CA GLY A 158 3.98 -2.65 21.39
C GLY A 158 5.27 -2.29 20.64
N ASN A 159 6.00 -3.29 20.12
CA ASN A 159 7.17 -3.05 19.30
C ASN A 159 6.78 -2.66 17.88
N ALA A 160 7.61 -1.84 17.23
CA ALA A 160 7.41 -1.53 15.83
C ALA A 160 7.62 -2.79 14.97
N ALA A 161 6.64 -3.12 14.14
CA ALA A 161 6.67 -4.26 13.23
C ALA A 161 6.36 -3.87 11.77
N TYR A 162 5.86 -2.67 11.55
CA TYR A 162 5.53 -2.12 10.24
C TYR A 162 5.89 -0.64 10.19
N ALA A 163 6.33 -0.17 9.04
CA ALA A 163 6.43 1.26 8.80
C ALA A 163 6.26 1.63 7.33
N PHE A 164 5.65 2.78 7.11
CA PHE A 164 5.44 3.39 5.82
C PHE A 164 6.00 4.82 5.83
N ALA A 165 6.88 5.13 4.89
CA ALA A 165 7.49 6.44 4.75
C ALA A 165 6.80 7.24 3.65
N ARG A 166 6.53 8.52 3.91
CA ARG A 166 5.99 9.48 2.96
C ARG A 166 6.77 10.77 3.00
N SER A 167 7.16 11.29 1.82
CA SER A 167 7.82 12.59 1.72
C SER A 167 6.92 13.70 2.25
N THR A 168 7.52 14.60 3.03
CA THR A 168 6.88 15.84 3.48
C THR A 168 7.02 16.99 2.48
N LEU A 169 7.75 16.79 1.37
CA LEU A 169 7.91 17.78 0.32
C LEU A 169 6.67 17.82 -0.58
N SER A 170 6.13 19.01 -0.82
CA SER A 170 4.89 19.25 -1.57
C SER A 170 4.93 18.79 -3.03
N ARG A 171 6.11 18.65 -3.63
CA ARG A 171 6.31 18.21 -5.03
C ARG A 171 6.84 16.79 -5.15
N SER A 172 6.82 16.01 -4.07
CA SER A 172 7.34 14.66 -4.07
C SER A 172 6.22 13.64 -3.89
N ASP A 173 6.13 12.71 -4.83
CA ASP A 173 5.22 11.55 -4.74
C ASP A 173 5.87 10.35 -4.03
N PHE A 174 7.03 10.56 -3.37
CA PHE A 174 7.72 9.48 -2.68
C PHE A 174 6.86 8.94 -1.55
N LYS A 175 6.61 7.65 -1.65
CA LYS A 175 5.94 6.84 -0.63
C LYS A 175 6.42 5.40 -0.74
N ILE A 176 6.76 4.78 0.37
CA ILE A 176 7.27 3.40 0.38
C ILE A 176 6.95 2.71 1.71
N GLU A 177 6.57 1.44 1.62
CA GLU A 177 6.60 0.54 2.76
C GLU A 177 8.05 0.16 3.04
N LEU A 178 8.48 0.25 4.30
CA LEU A 178 9.85 -0.05 4.68
C LEU A 178 10.12 -1.55 4.61
N SER A 179 11.33 -1.88 4.19
CA SER A 179 11.77 -3.27 4.07
C SER A 179 11.72 -4.00 5.40
N GLY A 180 11.29 -5.25 5.38
CA GLY A 180 11.11 -6.06 6.59
C GLY A 180 9.84 -5.77 7.37
N SER A 181 9.01 -4.81 6.91
CA SER A 181 7.68 -4.55 7.49
C SER A 181 6.79 -5.79 7.41
N ASP A 182 6.07 -6.03 8.48
CA ASP A 182 5.00 -7.03 8.52
C ASP A 182 3.65 -6.33 8.33
N ALA A 183 3.07 -6.46 7.16
CA ALA A 183 1.82 -5.80 6.80
C ALA A 183 0.62 -6.18 7.70
N ARG A 184 0.71 -7.26 8.47
CA ARG A 184 -0.31 -7.61 9.49
C ARG A 184 -0.45 -6.56 10.58
N TYR A 185 0.58 -5.75 10.78
CA TYR A 185 0.67 -4.69 11.80
C TYR A 185 0.64 -3.30 11.18
N SER A 186 -0.04 -3.09 10.07
CA SER A 186 -0.13 -1.80 9.40
C SER A 186 -0.56 -0.67 10.34
N PHE A 187 -0.35 0.58 9.90
CA PHE A 187 -0.67 1.78 10.70
C PHE A 187 -2.12 1.77 11.18
N PHE A 188 -2.29 1.98 12.46
CA PHE A 188 -3.58 2.00 13.14
C PHE A 188 -3.60 3.10 14.20
N ILE A 189 -4.74 3.78 14.33
CA ILE A 189 -5.01 4.76 15.39
C ILE A 189 -6.44 4.59 15.93
N GLY A 190 -6.63 4.86 17.21
CA GLY A 190 -7.92 4.81 17.90
C GLY A 190 -8.02 3.67 18.90
N ASP A 191 -9.24 3.30 19.29
CA ASP A 191 -9.52 2.28 20.30
C ASP A 191 -10.06 0.99 19.66
N PRO A 192 -9.30 -0.11 19.65
CA PRO A 192 -9.75 -1.36 19.08
C PRO A 192 -10.87 -2.04 19.87
N ALA A 193 -11.09 -1.67 21.13
CA ALA A 193 -12.10 -2.30 22.00
C ALA A 193 -13.54 -2.00 21.55
N THR A 194 -13.76 -0.97 20.76
CA THR A 194 -15.11 -0.58 20.29
C THR A 194 -15.72 -1.57 19.30
N GLY A 195 -14.89 -2.36 18.62
CA GLY A 195 -15.30 -3.28 17.57
C GLY A 195 -15.80 -2.62 16.27
N ASN A 196 -15.79 -1.30 16.17
CA ASN A 196 -16.19 -0.55 14.97
C ASN A 196 -14.94 -0.11 14.21
N LEU A 197 -14.60 -0.83 13.14
CA LEU A 197 -13.40 -0.59 12.36
C LEU A 197 -13.71 0.21 11.09
N SER A 198 -12.96 1.28 10.84
CA SER A 198 -12.93 1.96 9.55
C SER A 198 -11.58 1.71 8.88
N ILE A 199 -11.59 1.25 7.63
CA ILE A 199 -10.40 0.88 6.87
C ILE A 199 -10.18 1.82 5.70
N PHE A 200 -8.93 2.21 5.48
CA PHE A 200 -8.50 3.23 4.52
C PHE A 200 -7.36 2.73 3.64
N GLU A 201 -7.19 3.32 2.46
CA GLU A 201 -6.04 3.01 1.60
C GLU A 201 -4.72 3.53 2.20
N SER A 202 -4.75 4.67 2.87
CA SER A 202 -3.55 5.30 3.44
C SER A 202 -3.70 5.74 4.90
N ALA A 203 -2.57 5.91 5.57
CA ALA A 203 -2.53 6.47 6.93
C ALA A 203 -3.02 7.93 6.98
N ILE A 204 -2.81 8.69 5.90
CA ILE A 204 -3.27 10.08 5.83
C ILE A 204 -4.80 10.14 5.79
N ASP A 205 -5.45 9.23 5.06
CA ASP A 205 -6.92 9.16 5.02
C ASP A 205 -7.49 8.73 6.37
N ALA A 206 -6.84 7.80 7.07
CA ALA A 206 -7.21 7.43 8.43
C ALA A 206 -7.15 8.62 9.40
N LEU A 207 -6.07 9.41 9.36
CA LEU A 207 -5.93 10.62 10.18
C LEU A 207 -6.93 11.72 9.76
N SER A 208 -7.20 11.84 8.47
CA SER A 208 -8.16 12.80 7.93
C SER A 208 -9.58 12.48 8.35
N TYR A 209 -9.96 11.20 8.29
CA TYR A 209 -11.28 10.77 8.74
C TYR A 209 -11.46 10.96 10.26
N ALA A 210 -10.45 10.61 11.07
CA ALA A 210 -10.48 10.90 12.50
C ALA A 210 -10.65 12.41 12.78
N SER A 211 -10.03 13.26 11.93
CA SER A 211 -10.19 14.73 12.03
C SER A 211 -11.61 15.19 11.64
N LEU A 212 -12.23 14.56 10.63
CA LEU A 212 -13.62 14.82 10.25
C LEU A 212 -14.59 14.40 11.37
N GLU A 213 -14.39 13.23 11.99
CA GLU A 213 -15.17 12.79 13.15
C GLU A 213 -15.11 13.82 14.29
N LYS A 214 -13.89 14.32 14.59
CA LYS A 214 -13.70 15.37 15.59
C LYS A 214 -14.40 16.69 15.20
N LEU A 215 -14.30 17.12 13.95
CA LEU A 215 -14.99 18.32 13.45
C LEU A 215 -16.52 18.18 13.53
N ALA A 216 -17.05 16.97 13.40
CA ALA A 216 -18.47 16.65 13.59
C ALA A 216 -18.86 16.51 15.07
N GLY A 217 -18.00 16.87 16.02
CA GLY A 217 -18.26 16.82 17.46
C GLY A 217 -18.20 15.43 18.09
N LYS A 218 -17.72 14.43 17.35
CA LYS A 218 -17.57 13.06 17.86
C LYS A 218 -16.23 12.88 18.58
N ASN A 219 -16.19 11.95 19.52
CA ASN A 219 -14.95 11.54 20.15
C ASN A 219 -14.19 10.58 19.22
N TRP A 220 -13.29 11.10 18.42
CA TRP A 220 -12.48 10.32 17.47
C TRP A 220 -11.69 9.19 18.15
N ARG A 221 -11.33 9.31 19.43
CA ARG A 221 -10.60 8.28 20.18
C ARG A 221 -11.38 6.98 20.37
N LEU A 222 -12.70 7.03 20.26
CA LEU A 222 -13.57 5.86 20.33
C LEU A 222 -13.76 5.18 18.96
N GLY A 223 -13.19 5.72 17.88
CA GLY A 223 -13.13 5.07 16.58
C GLY A 223 -11.90 4.20 16.43
N SER A 224 -11.91 3.31 15.46
CA SER A 224 -10.77 2.50 15.03
C SER A 224 -10.48 2.76 13.56
N TYR A 225 -9.29 3.22 13.23
CA TYR A 225 -8.91 3.68 11.89
C TYR A 225 -7.64 2.95 11.43
N LEU A 226 -7.80 1.98 10.53
CA LEU A 226 -6.73 1.15 10.01
C LEU A 226 -6.36 1.55 8.58
N SER A 227 -5.09 1.78 8.32
CA SER A 227 -4.55 1.88 6.95
C SER A 227 -4.21 0.50 6.42
N LEU A 228 -4.57 0.21 5.17
CA LEU A 228 -4.19 -1.05 4.52
C LEU A 228 -2.83 -0.97 3.79
N GLY A 229 -2.24 0.22 3.68
CA GLY A 229 -0.98 0.43 2.96
C GLY A 229 -1.12 0.37 1.43
N GLY A 230 -2.34 0.50 0.93
CA GLY A 230 -2.73 0.41 -0.48
C GLY A 230 -3.89 -0.58 -0.71
N ILE A 231 -4.41 -0.62 -1.94
CA ILE A 231 -5.51 -1.53 -2.30
C ILE A 231 -4.94 -2.94 -2.45
N GLY A 232 -5.13 -3.78 -1.46
CA GLY A 232 -4.65 -5.17 -1.41
C GLY A 232 -5.56 -6.21 -2.06
N PHE A 233 -6.58 -5.82 -2.82
CA PHE A 233 -7.51 -6.75 -3.47
C PHE A 233 -7.15 -6.99 -4.94
N PRO A 234 -7.31 -8.23 -5.46
CA PRO A 234 -7.12 -8.48 -6.87
C PRO A 234 -8.03 -7.57 -7.70
N LYS A 235 -7.46 -6.96 -8.74
CA LYS A 235 -8.15 -6.07 -9.68
C LYS A 235 -9.01 -6.86 -10.68
N ASN A 236 -9.82 -7.81 -10.20
CA ASN A 236 -10.76 -8.51 -11.05
C ASN A 236 -12.02 -7.65 -11.19
N GLU A 237 -12.58 -7.62 -12.38
CA GLU A 237 -13.84 -6.91 -12.61
C GLU A 237 -14.92 -7.37 -11.63
N PRO A 238 -15.79 -6.48 -11.14
CA PRO A 238 -16.88 -6.85 -10.25
C PRO A 238 -17.81 -7.81 -11.00
N GLY A 239 -17.81 -9.09 -10.64
CA GLY A 239 -18.73 -10.07 -11.20
C GLY A 239 -18.20 -11.50 -11.34
N GLU A 240 -16.89 -11.73 -11.39
CA GLU A 240 -16.32 -13.07 -11.47
C GLU A 240 -15.77 -13.54 -10.12
N ILE A 241 -16.64 -13.84 -9.18
CA ILE A 241 -16.25 -14.62 -7.99
C ILE A 241 -16.42 -16.09 -8.34
N THR A 242 -15.34 -16.69 -8.81
CA THR A 242 -15.31 -18.13 -9.17
C THR A 242 -15.12 -19.05 -7.97
N LYS A 243 -14.89 -18.51 -6.76
CA LYS A 243 -14.72 -19.28 -5.51
C LYS A 243 -15.43 -18.57 -4.35
N PRO A 244 -15.98 -19.32 -3.36
CA PRO A 244 -16.42 -18.71 -2.12
C PRO A 244 -15.26 -17.95 -1.46
N ALA A 245 -15.51 -16.72 -1.03
CA ALA A 245 -14.50 -15.91 -0.33
C ALA A 245 -14.07 -16.61 0.96
N SER A 246 -12.77 -16.65 1.21
CA SER A 246 -12.19 -17.17 2.43
C SER A 246 -11.54 -16.04 3.25
N PHE A 247 -11.34 -16.26 4.54
CA PHE A 247 -10.61 -15.31 5.39
C PHE A 247 -9.21 -15.01 4.84
N GLU A 248 -8.59 -15.99 4.17
CA GLU A 248 -7.25 -15.85 3.59
C GLU A 248 -7.21 -14.86 2.41
N ASP A 249 -8.33 -14.63 1.75
CA ASP A 249 -8.43 -13.71 0.62
C ASP A 249 -8.52 -12.23 1.05
N LEU A 250 -8.76 -11.96 2.36
CA LEU A 250 -8.83 -10.59 2.87
C LEU A 250 -7.46 -9.90 2.87
N PRO A 251 -7.41 -8.55 2.80
CA PRO A 251 -6.19 -7.78 2.93
C PRO A 251 -5.38 -8.17 4.18
N VAL A 252 -4.06 -8.30 4.04
CA VAL A 252 -3.17 -8.77 5.11
C VAL A 252 -3.30 -7.94 6.38
N ALA A 253 -3.36 -6.61 6.25
CA ALA A 253 -3.54 -5.70 7.37
C ALA A 253 -4.89 -5.91 8.09
N LEU A 254 -5.97 -6.15 7.34
CA LEU A 254 -7.29 -6.42 7.90
C LEU A 254 -7.29 -7.76 8.65
N LYS A 255 -6.74 -8.82 8.07
CA LYS A 255 -6.58 -10.13 8.75
C LYS A 255 -5.77 -9.99 10.04
N GLY A 256 -4.66 -9.29 9.97
CA GLY A 256 -3.80 -9.04 11.12
C GLY A 256 -4.50 -8.23 12.21
N TYR A 257 -5.37 -7.29 11.86
CA TYR A 257 -6.19 -6.56 12.82
C TYR A 257 -7.25 -7.47 13.46
N MET A 258 -8.04 -8.18 12.66
CA MET A 258 -9.12 -9.07 13.10
C MET A 258 -8.62 -10.23 13.96
N SER A 259 -7.39 -10.70 13.74
CA SER A 259 -6.79 -11.74 14.58
C SER A 259 -6.41 -11.28 16.00
N ARG A 260 -6.32 -9.96 16.22
CA ARG A 260 -5.90 -9.36 17.50
C ARG A 260 -7.03 -8.67 18.26
N PHE A 261 -8.02 -8.16 17.54
CA PHE A 261 -9.06 -7.31 18.10
C PHE A 261 -10.45 -7.74 17.65
N PRO A 262 -11.48 -7.57 18.50
CA PRO A 262 -12.86 -7.82 18.11
C PRO A 262 -13.30 -6.86 17.01
N VAL A 263 -14.04 -7.37 16.04
CA VAL A 263 -14.61 -6.55 14.95
C VAL A 263 -16.09 -6.89 14.81
N ASN A 264 -16.96 -5.95 15.14
CA ASN A 264 -18.42 -6.07 15.04
C ASN A 264 -18.95 -5.48 13.74
N SER A 265 -18.31 -4.43 13.25
CA SER A 265 -18.67 -3.78 11.98
C SER A 265 -17.44 -3.16 11.30
N ILE A 266 -17.46 -3.14 9.97
CA ILE A 266 -16.39 -2.59 9.14
C ILE A 266 -16.96 -1.50 8.22
N ASN A 267 -16.41 -0.30 8.30
CA ASN A 267 -16.62 0.74 7.30
C ASN A 267 -15.47 0.67 6.27
N ILE A 268 -15.80 0.41 5.03
CA ILE A 268 -14.85 0.38 3.91
C ILE A 268 -14.76 1.80 3.35
N CYS A 269 -13.70 2.51 3.72
CA CYS A 269 -13.48 3.93 3.46
C CYS A 269 -12.39 4.13 2.39
N TYR A 270 -12.57 3.55 1.20
CA TYR A 270 -11.63 3.67 0.10
C TYR A 270 -11.86 4.92 -0.74
N ASP A 271 -10.87 5.24 -1.56
CA ASP A 271 -10.91 6.38 -2.48
C ASP A 271 -12.15 6.34 -3.39
N ASN A 272 -12.69 7.51 -3.72
CA ASN A 272 -13.85 7.65 -4.60
C ASN A 272 -13.45 7.74 -6.09
N ASP A 273 -12.43 6.96 -6.48
CA ASP A 273 -12.10 6.74 -7.90
C ASP A 273 -12.55 5.35 -8.37
N ASN A 274 -12.38 5.07 -9.66
CA ASN A 274 -12.81 3.80 -10.22
C ASN A 274 -12.15 2.60 -9.55
N ALA A 275 -10.85 2.69 -9.24
CA ALA A 275 -10.11 1.60 -8.62
C ALA A 275 -10.56 1.37 -7.17
N GLY A 276 -10.72 2.46 -6.39
CA GLY A 276 -11.18 2.41 -5.00
C GLY A 276 -12.61 1.88 -4.90
N ARG A 277 -13.53 2.34 -5.76
CA ARG A 277 -14.91 1.84 -5.79
C ARG A 277 -15.01 0.35 -6.14
N CYS A 278 -14.26 -0.11 -7.16
CA CYS A 278 -14.21 -1.53 -7.52
C CYS A 278 -13.63 -2.38 -6.38
N ALA A 279 -12.53 -1.93 -5.76
CA ALA A 279 -11.92 -2.63 -4.64
C ALA A 279 -12.84 -2.66 -3.41
N ALA A 280 -13.52 -1.56 -3.09
CA ALA A 280 -14.47 -1.49 -1.98
C ALA A 280 -15.63 -2.48 -2.19
N LYS A 281 -16.18 -2.56 -3.40
CA LYS A 281 -17.28 -3.49 -3.72
C LYS A 281 -16.83 -4.94 -3.65
N SER A 282 -15.64 -5.26 -4.14
CA SER A 282 -15.07 -6.60 -4.05
C SER A 282 -14.87 -7.02 -2.59
N LEU A 283 -14.36 -6.11 -1.75
CA LEU A 283 -14.17 -6.37 -0.34
C LEU A 283 -15.50 -6.51 0.43
N GLU A 284 -16.48 -5.68 0.12
CA GLU A 284 -17.83 -5.80 0.68
C GLU A 284 -18.45 -7.17 0.40
N ILE A 285 -18.34 -7.66 -0.83
CA ILE A 285 -18.85 -8.99 -1.21
C ILE A 285 -18.11 -10.08 -0.41
N ALA A 286 -16.78 -10.00 -0.31
CA ALA A 286 -15.98 -10.96 0.43
C ALA A 286 -16.32 -10.98 1.93
N LEU A 287 -16.43 -9.81 2.57
CA LEU A 287 -16.80 -9.69 3.98
C LEU A 287 -18.22 -10.17 4.26
N SER A 288 -19.16 -9.85 3.38
CA SER A 288 -20.56 -10.30 3.49
C SER A 288 -20.67 -11.81 3.37
N ALA A 289 -19.90 -12.45 2.46
CA ALA A 289 -19.84 -13.90 2.33
C ALA A 289 -19.28 -14.59 3.59
N LEU A 290 -18.44 -13.89 4.35
CA LEU A 290 -17.92 -14.34 5.65
C LEU A 290 -18.85 -14.01 6.83
N GLY A 291 -20.04 -13.48 6.58
CA GLY A 291 -21.02 -13.10 7.60
C GLY A 291 -20.64 -11.83 8.39
N MET A 292 -19.69 -11.03 7.88
CA MET A 292 -19.25 -9.80 8.53
C MET A 292 -20.19 -8.63 8.19
N ASN A 293 -20.53 -7.82 9.20
CA ASN A 293 -21.28 -6.58 8.98
C ASN A 293 -20.34 -5.52 8.41
N CYS A 294 -20.57 -5.09 7.17
CA CYS A 294 -19.76 -4.08 6.51
C CYS A 294 -20.60 -3.07 5.73
N THR A 295 -20.05 -1.86 5.57
CA THR A 295 -20.69 -0.76 4.84
C THR A 295 -19.63 0.01 4.07
N ILE A 296 -19.86 0.26 2.78
CA ILE A 296 -19.01 1.14 1.98
C ILE A 296 -19.34 2.59 2.32
N LYS A 297 -18.29 3.36 2.63
CA LYS A 297 -18.35 4.80 2.81
C LYS A 297 -17.33 5.46 1.89
N HIS A 298 -17.79 6.25 0.95
CA HIS A 298 -16.90 7.06 0.12
C HIS A 298 -16.85 8.50 0.62
N PRO A 299 -15.78 9.25 0.34
CA PRO A 299 -15.75 10.68 0.55
C PRO A 299 -16.93 11.36 -0.18
N GLU A 300 -17.62 12.25 0.50
CA GLU A 300 -18.73 13.05 -0.08
C GLU A 300 -18.20 14.16 -1.00
N LYS A 301 -16.97 14.64 -0.73
CA LYS A 301 -16.29 15.68 -1.49
C LYS A 301 -14.88 15.24 -1.81
N GLY A 302 -14.47 15.37 -3.05
CA GLY A 302 -13.12 15.00 -3.51
C GLY A 302 -12.95 13.52 -3.77
N LYS A 303 -11.70 13.13 -4.00
CA LYS A 303 -11.30 11.77 -4.33
C LYS A 303 -11.08 10.91 -3.09
N ASP A 304 -10.47 11.48 -2.08
CA ASP A 304 -10.07 10.81 -0.84
C ASP A 304 -10.52 11.58 0.41
N TYR A 305 -10.36 11.00 1.59
CA TYR A 305 -10.78 11.65 2.83
C TYR A 305 -9.91 12.84 3.21
N ASN A 306 -8.70 12.97 2.67
CA ASN A 306 -7.89 14.15 2.86
C ASN A 306 -8.42 15.34 2.06
N GLU A 307 -8.84 15.13 0.81
CA GLU A 307 -9.51 16.15 0.02
C GLU A 307 -10.85 16.59 0.64
N GLN A 308 -11.65 15.63 1.15
CA GLN A 308 -12.88 15.95 1.88
C GLN A 308 -12.61 16.83 3.10
N LEU A 309 -11.61 16.49 3.91
CA LEU A 309 -11.24 17.26 5.10
C LEU A 309 -10.87 18.71 4.75
N LEU A 310 -10.06 18.87 3.69
CA LEU A 310 -9.69 20.22 3.22
C LEU A 310 -10.91 21.01 2.73
N ALA A 311 -11.81 20.38 1.98
CA ALA A 311 -13.05 21.01 1.51
C ALA A 311 -13.94 21.46 2.67
N VAL A 312 -14.17 20.60 3.66
CA VAL A 312 -14.99 20.94 4.86
C VAL A 312 -14.39 22.13 5.64
N LYS A 313 -13.05 22.14 5.80
CA LYS A 313 -12.38 23.24 6.49
C LYS A 313 -12.44 24.56 5.73
N LEU A 314 -12.41 24.53 4.39
CA LEU A 314 -12.59 25.72 3.55
C LEU A 314 -14.02 26.26 3.68
N ASP A 315 -15.03 25.41 3.64
CA ASP A 315 -16.43 25.81 3.82
C ASP A 315 -16.66 26.46 5.21
N GLN A 316 -16.10 25.89 6.28
CA GLN A 316 -16.20 26.47 7.63
C GLN A 316 -15.56 27.86 7.72
N LYS A 317 -14.41 28.05 7.05
CA LYS A 317 -13.78 29.38 6.99
C LYS A 317 -14.66 30.39 6.24
N ALA A 318 -15.24 29.99 5.10
CA ALA A 318 -16.11 30.87 4.32
C ALA A 318 -17.35 31.31 5.12
N ILE A 319 -17.98 30.40 5.88
CA ILE A 319 -19.10 30.71 6.75
C ILE A 319 -18.72 31.71 7.84
N ASN A 320 -17.58 31.49 8.49
CA ASN A 320 -17.10 32.38 9.56
C ASN A 320 -16.76 33.80 9.06
N PHE A 321 -16.29 33.94 7.81
CA PHE A 321 -16.07 35.24 7.19
C PHE A 321 -17.36 35.97 6.76
N SER A 322 -18.46 35.22 6.56
CA SER A 322 -19.74 35.79 6.16
C SER A 322 -20.58 36.31 7.36
N ILE A 323 -20.15 36.03 8.57
CA ILE A 323 -20.83 36.38 9.84
C ILE A 323 -20.16 37.59 10.51
N VAL A 324 -19.00 38.06 10.03
CA VAL A 324 -18.28 39.24 10.46
C VAL A 324 -18.51 40.38 9.47
#